data_5839d0423e231f315c97d453583390f7
#
_entry.id   5839d0423e231f315c97d453583390f7
#
_cell.length_a   1.000
_cell.length_b   1.000
_cell.length_c   1.000
_cell.angle_alpha   90.00
_cell.angle_beta   90.00
_cell.angle_gamma   90.00
#
_symmetry.space_group_name_H-M   'P 1'
#
loop_
_entity.id
_entity.type
_entity.pdbx_description
1 polymer ?
#
loop_
_entity_poly.entity_id
_entity_poly.type
_entity_poly.pdbx_seq_one_letter_code
_entity_poly.pdbx_strand_id
1 'polypeptide(L)'
;MTLNSAVTDVPTSEKNGRRAVSTAAVPLSFEGVGQSFPVPGGTHEVLRGVSFTAAPGEIISVIGSSGCGKSTLLRAAAGLNRITAGTVRIGEKAVTGLDPRVAIGFQEPRLLPWRTVADNVALGLPQGT
;
A
#
# COMPACT_ATOMS: atom_id res chain seq x y z
N MET A 1 -18.15 -10.48 -1.28
CA MET A 1 -18.26 -9.57 -0.13
C MET A 1 -17.71 -8.22 -0.57
N THR A 2 -18.56 -7.25 -0.70
CA THR A 2 -18.23 -5.93 -1.27
C THR A 2 -17.55 -5.10 -0.19
N LEU A 3 -16.34 -4.58 -0.45
CA LEU A 3 -15.79 -3.50 0.35
C LEU A 3 -16.71 -2.29 0.14
N ASN A 4 -17.60 -2.05 1.11
CA ASN A 4 -18.35 -0.83 1.16
C ASN A 4 -17.34 0.27 1.55
N SER A 5 -17.12 1.21 0.65
CA SER A 5 -16.19 2.32 0.85
C SER A 5 -16.75 3.27 1.91
N ALA A 6 -16.48 2.98 3.17
CA ALA A 6 -16.50 3.99 4.20
C ALA A 6 -15.07 4.54 4.32
N VAL A 7 -14.72 5.42 3.41
CA VAL A 7 -13.66 6.39 3.67
C VAL A 7 -14.24 7.33 4.70
N THR A 8 -14.01 7.03 5.97
CA THR A 8 -14.36 7.94 7.05
C THR A 8 -13.24 8.96 7.12
N ASP A 9 -13.52 10.16 6.61
CA ASP A 9 -12.73 11.34 6.89
C ASP A 9 -12.70 11.53 8.42
N VAL A 10 -11.57 11.25 9.02
CA VAL A 10 -11.30 11.63 10.40
C VAL A 10 -10.98 13.12 10.36
N PRO A 11 -11.77 14.00 10.96
CA PRO A 11 -11.48 15.42 10.98
C PRO A 11 -10.15 15.63 11.69
N THR A 12 -9.19 16.18 10.97
CA THR A 12 -7.90 16.61 11.51
C THR A 12 -8.12 17.80 12.41
N SER A 13 -8.31 17.54 13.71
CA SER A 13 -8.25 18.58 14.73
C SER A 13 -6.84 18.60 15.32
N GLU A 14 -6.27 19.81 15.23
CA GLU A 14 -5.21 20.38 16.03
C GLU A 14 -3.76 20.23 15.60
N LYS A 15 -3.26 21.43 15.33
CA LYS A 15 -1.89 21.89 15.20
C LYS A 15 -0.98 21.30 16.27
N ASN A 16 -0.12 20.37 15.86
CA ASN A 16 1.13 20.18 16.58
C ASN A 16 2.23 19.75 15.61
N GLY A 17 3.24 20.62 15.47
CA GLY A 17 4.52 20.31 14.87
C GLY A 17 4.45 19.77 13.43
N ARG A 18 4.20 20.63 12.45
CA ARG A 18 4.44 20.32 11.04
C ARG A 18 5.90 19.88 10.87
N ARG A 19 6.11 18.58 10.97
CA ARG A 19 7.29 17.97 10.36
C ARG A 19 7.21 18.35 8.89
N ALA A 20 8.20 19.05 8.37
CA ALA A 20 8.22 19.47 6.97
C ALA A 20 7.93 18.25 6.09
N VAL A 21 6.79 18.27 5.40
CA VAL A 21 6.45 17.24 4.41
C VAL A 21 7.55 17.31 3.38
N SER A 22 8.28 16.24 3.20
CA SER A 22 9.32 16.17 2.18
C SER A 22 8.71 16.63 0.84
N THR A 23 9.37 17.58 0.18
CA THR A 23 8.99 18.07 -1.15
C THR A 23 8.98 16.95 -2.22
N ALA A 24 9.44 15.76 -1.86
CA ALA A 24 9.45 14.56 -2.67
C ALA A 24 8.19 13.66 -2.50
N ALA A 25 7.27 14.01 -1.60
CA ALA A 25 6.03 13.25 -1.43
C ALA A 25 5.14 13.41 -2.66
N VAL A 26 4.62 12.30 -3.17
CA VAL A 26 3.73 12.23 -4.34
C VAL A 26 2.43 11.54 -3.96
N PRO A 27 1.31 11.81 -4.66
CA PRO A 27 0.06 11.14 -4.38
C PRO A 27 0.13 9.66 -4.75
N LEU A 28 -0.66 8.84 -4.03
CA LEU A 28 -0.94 7.45 -4.38
C LEU A 28 -2.41 7.35 -4.79
N SER A 29 -2.70 6.89 -6.00
CA SER A 29 -4.07 6.74 -6.48
C SER A 29 -4.39 5.31 -6.89
N PHE A 30 -5.62 4.92 -6.60
CA PHE A 30 -6.26 3.70 -7.06
C PHE A 30 -7.43 4.07 -7.95
N GLU A 31 -7.50 3.50 -9.15
CA GLU A 31 -8.51 3.80 -10.17
C GLU A 31 -9.16 2.49 -10.62
N GLY A 32 -10.34 2.18 -10.09
CA GLY A 32 -11.10 0.99 -10.45
C GLY A 32 -10.36 -0.33 -10.19
N VAL A 33 -9.54 -0.38 -9.14
CA VAL A 33 -8.65 -1.52 -8.90
C VAL A 33 -9.43 -2.76 -8.52
N GLY A 34 -9.21 -3.83 -9.27
CA GLY A 34 -9.69 -5.17 -9.00
C GLY A 34 -8.56 -6.17 -8.86
N GLN A 35 -8.77 -7.15 -7.99
CA GLN A 35 -7.86 -8.27 -7.80
C GLN A 35 -8.61 -9.56 -7.63
N SER A 36 -8.32 -10.51 -8.49
CA SER A 36 -8.87 -11.87 -8.43
C SER A 36 -7.74 -12.89 -8.42
N PHE A 37 -7.96 -13.98 -7.72
CA PHE A 37 -7.04 -15.10 -7.64
C PHE A 37 -7.70 -16.36 -8.21
N PRO A 38 -6.97 -17.16 -8.99
CA PRO A 38 -7.47 -18.47 -9.43
C PRO A 38 -7.61 -19.39 -8.21
N VAL A 39 -8.74 -20.10 -8.17
CA VAL A 39 -9.04 -21.12 -7.15
C VAL A 39 -9.58 -22.37 -7.86
N PRO A 40 -9.54 -23.55 -7.23
CA PRO A 40 -10.17 -24.72 -7.79
C PRO A 40 -11.66 -24.46 -8.11
N GLY A 41 -12.03 -24.62 -9.38
CA GLY A 41 -13.41 -24.39 -9.84
C GLY A 41 -13.75 -22.96 -10.26
N GLY A 42 -12.79 -22.02 -10.29
CA GLY A 42 -13.06 -20.65 -10.75
C GLY A 42 -12.06 -19.60 -10.29
N THR A 43 -12.56 -18.42 -10.00
CA THR A 43 -11.79 -17.26 -9.54
C THR A 43 -12.40 -16.69 -8.27
N HIS A 44 -11.57 -16.32 -7.31
CA HIS A 44 -11.98 -15.62 -6.11
C HIS A 44 -11.61 -14.14 -6.23
N GLU A 45 -12.61 -13.27 -6.32
CA GLU A 45 -12.41 -11.83 -6.38
C GLU A 45 -12.26 -11.27 -4.96
N VAL A 46 -11.12 -10.61 -4.70
CA VAL A 46 -10.76 -10.05 -3.39
C VAL A 46 -10.94 -8.54 -3.37
N LEU A 47 -10.61 -7.85 -4.47
CA LEU A 47 -10.84 -6.41 -4.63
C LEU A 47 -11.75 -6.18 -5.83
N ARG A 48 -12.71 -5.26 -5.69
CA ARG A 48 -13.65 -4.91 -6.76
C ARG A 48 -13.79 -3.40 -6.87
N GLY A 49 -13.28 -2.85 -7.97
CA GLY A 49 -13.50 -1.45 -8.35
C GLY A 49 -13.05 -0.43 -7.29
N VAL A 50 -11.94 -0.70 -6.59
CA VAL A 50 -11.46 0.18 -5.53
C VAL A 50 -10.87 1.45 -6.14
N SER A 51 -11.41 2.62 -5.73
CA SER A 51 -10.95 3.92 -6.19
C SER A 51 -10.83 4.89 -5.03
N PHE A 52 -9.65 5.45 -4.84
CA PHE A 52 -9.36 6.54 -3.91
C PHE A 52 -8.00 7.14 -4.22
N THR A 53 -7.71 8.30 -3.64
CA THR A 53 -6.39 8.95 -3.73
C THR A 53 -5.93 9.36 -2.34
N ALA A 54 -4.71 8.98 -2.01
CA ALA A 54 -3.97 9.53 -0.87
C ALA A 54 -3.15 10.73 -1.37
N ALA A 55 -3.43 11.91 -0.83
CA ALA A 55 -2.66 13.11 -1.14
C ALA A 55 -1.22 13.03 -0.55
N PRO A 56 -0.27 13.81 -1.06
CA PRO A 56 1.07 13.87 -0.48
C PRO A 56 1.05 14.20 1.01
N GLY A 57 1.65 13.32 1.85
CA GLY A 57 1.69 13.49 3.30
C GLY A 57 0.41 13.09 4.04
N GLU A 58 -0.61 12.60 3.34
CA GLU A 58 -1.83 12.09 3.93
C GLU A 58 -1.62 10.69 4.54
N ILE A 59 -2.30 10.44 5.64
CA ILE A 59 -2.37 9.11 6.28
C ILE A 59 -3.75 8.54 6.03
N ILE A 60 -3.80 7.38 5.38
CA ILE A 60 -5.04 6.64 5.14
C ILE A 60 -5.04 5.36 5.99
N SER A 61 -6.13 5.16 6.73
CA SER A 61 -6.37 3.92 7.45
C SER A 61 -7.37 3.05 6.70
N VAL A 62 -7.01 1.79 6.46
CA VAL A 62 -7.88 0.79 5.83
C VAL A 62 -8.41 -0.14 6.92
N ILE A 63 -9.72 -0.06 7.18
CA ILE A 63 -10.39 -0.83 8.23
C ILE A 63 -11.32 -1.85 7.58
N GLY A 64 -11.39 -3.03 8.16
CA GLY A 64 -12.28 -4.09 7.71
C GLY A 64 -12.04 -5.40 8.42
N SER A 65 -12.94 -6.36 8.26
CA SER A 65 -12.84 -7.70 8.84
C SER A 65 -11.61 -8.46 8.30
N SER A 66 -11.22 -9.52 8.99
CA SER A 66 -10.16 -10.42 8.51
C SER A 66 -10.54 -11.00 7.14
N GLY A 67 -9.59 -11.08 6.22
CA GLY A 67 -9.81 -11.65 4.89
C GLY A 67 -10.54 -10.75 3.88
N CYS A 68 -10.88 -9.49 4.22
CA CYS A 68 -11.60 -8.59 3.30
C CYS A 68 -10.71 -7.91 2.24
N GLY A 69 -9.42 -8.24 2.15
CA GLY A 69 -8.54 -7.73 1.10
C GLY A 69 -7.60 -6.58 1.49
N LYS A 70 -7.54 -6.15 2.76
CA LYS A 70 -6.65 -5.06 3.22
C LYS A 70 -5.18 -5.28 2.84
N SER A 71 -4.66 -6.46 3.14
CA SER A 71 -3.27 -6.82 2.81
C SER A 71 -3.06 -6.92 1.29
N THR A 72 -4.07 -7.34 0.54
CA THR A 72 -4.03 -7.40 -0.92
C THR A 72 -3.95 -5.99 -1.50
N LEU A 73 -4.72 -5.05 -0.96
CA LEU A 73 -4.69 -3.65 -1.35
C LEU A 73 -3.31 -3.01 -1.10
N LEU A 74 -2.73 -3.23 0.09
CA LEU A 74 -1.39 -2.73 0.43
C LEU A 74 -0.30 -3.33 -0.45
N ARG A 75 -0.38 -4.62 -0.75
CA ARG A 75 0.56 -5.29 -1.67
C ARG A 75 0.43 -4.76 -3.09
N ALA A 76 -0.77 -4.44 -3.56
CA ALA A 76 -0.99 -3.81 -4.85
C ALA A 76 -0.34 -2.41 -4.90
N ALA A 77 -0.51 -1.60 -3.83
CA ALA A 77 0.15 -0.31 -3.69
C ALA A 77 1.69 -0.41 -3.76
N ALA A 78 2.24 -1.44 -3.14
CA ALA A 78 3.69 -1.68 -3.11
C ALA A 78 4.24 -2.36 -4.38
N GLY A 79 3.40 -2.69 -5.35
CA GLY A 79 3.80 -3.40 -6.57
C GLY A 79 4.21 -4.85 -6.35
N LEU A 80 3.82 -5.44 -5.21
CA LEU A 80 4.11 -6.84 -4.86
C LEU A 80 3.14 -7.82 -5.50
N ASN A 81 1.93 -7.36 -5.85
CA ASN A 81 0.92 -8.14 -6.56
C ASN A 81 0.56 -7.45 -7.86
N ARG A 82 0.33 -8.22 -8.91
CA ARG A 82 -0.31 -7.72 -10.13
C ARG A 82 -1.81 -7.64 -9.89
N ILE A 83 -2.38 -6.47 -10.16
CA ILE A 83 -3.83 -6.27 -10.17
C ILE A 83 -4.43 -6.87 -11.44
N THR A 84 -5.69 -7.32 -11.37
CA THR A 84 -6.41 -7.91 -12.50
C THR A 84 -7.25 -6.90 -13.27
N ALA A 85 -7.55 -5.75 -12.66
CA ALA A 85 -8.29 -4.65 -13.29
C ALA A 85 -7.89 -3.30 -12.67
N GLY A 86 -8.11 -2.23 -13.41
CA GLY A 86 -7.83 -0.87 -12.95
C GLY A 86 -6.35 -0.50 -12.98
N THR A 87 -6.01 0.56 -12.27
CA THR A 87 -4.64 1.09 -12.21
C THR A 87 -4.32 1.59 -10.81
N VAL A 88 -3.09 1.33 -10.35
CA VAL A 88 -2.49 2.00 -9.19
C VAL A 88 -1.40 2.93 -9.70
N ARG A 89 -1.33 4.16 -9.17
CA ARG A 89 -0.31 5.15 -9.55
C ARG A 89 0.40 5.73 -8.34
N ILE A 90 1.69 5.99 -8.49
CA ILE A 90 2.52 6.76 -7.56
C ILE A 90 2.96 8.03 -8.29
N GLY A 91 2.35 9.15 -7.96
CA GLY A 91 2.38 10.33 -8.79
C GLY A 91 1.72 10.05 -10.14
N GLU A 92 2.41 10.36 -11.23
CA GLU A 92 1.93 10.11 -12.59
C GLU A 92 2.26 8.70 -13.11
N LYS A 93 3.11 7.96 -12.40
CA LYS A 93 3.62 6.67 -12.86
C LYS A 93 2.72 5.52 -12.38
N ALA A 94 2.28 4.68 -13.32
CA ALA A 94 1.58 3.44 -12.97
C ALA A 94 2.52 2.44 -12.27
N VAL A 95 2.01 1.78 -11.24
CA VAL A 95 2.71 0.73 -10.50
C VAL A 95 2.66 -0.56 -11.31
N THR A 96 3.78 -0.96 -11.87
CA THR A 96 3.94 -2.19 -12.64
C THR A 96 4.85 -3.21 -11.96
N GLY A 97 5.40 -2.86 -10.81
CA GLY A 97 6.33 -3.64 -10.01
C GLY A 97 6.84 -2.82 -8.83
N LEU A 98 7.95 -3.26 -8.24
CA LEU A 98 8.55 -2.56 -7.10
C LEU A 98 8.99 -1.15 -7.51
N ASP A 99 8.64 -0.17 -6.68
CA ASP A 99 9.07 1.21 -6.85
C ASP A 99 9.95 1.60 -5.65
N PRO A 100 11.17 2.14 -5.86
CA PRO A 100 12.10 2.48 -4.78
C PRO A 100 11.58 3.56 -3.83
N ARG A 101 10.53 4.27 -4.21
CA ARG A 101 9.87 5.29 -3.38
C ARG A 101 8.89 4.69 -2.37
N VAL A 102 8.60 3.38 -2.47
CA VAL A 102 7.63 2.68 -1.60
C VAL A 102 8.37 1.80 -0.61
N ALA A 103 7.98 1.90 0.65
CA ALA A 103 8.37 0.97 1.70
C ALA A 103 7.13 0.31 2.30
N ILE A 104 7.24 -0.95 2.68
CA ILE A 104 6.17 -1.70 3.32
C ILE A 104 6.65 -2.26 4.65
N GLY A 105 5.89 -2.01 5.72
CA GLY A 105 6.04 -2.68 7.00
C GLY A 105 5.06 -3.85 7.09
N PHE A 106 5.57 -5.05 7.31
CA PHE A 106 4.74 -6.23 7.49
C PHE A 106 4.29 -6.37 8.94
N GLN A 107 3.15 -7.01 9.17
CA GLN A 107 2.63 -7.31 10.50
C GLN A 107 3.56 -8.24 11.28
N GLU A 108 4.16 -9.21 10.61
CA GLU A 108 5.13 -10.13 11.20
C GLU A 108 6.55 -9.58 11.06
N PRO A 109 7.40 -9.72 12.11
CA PRO A 109 8.80 -9.38 11.98
C PRO A 109 9.47 -10.31 10.95
N ARG A 110 10.05 -9.72 9.91
CA ARG A 110 10.72 -10.44 8.83
C ARG A 110 12.22 -10.24 8.91
N LEU A 111 12.76 -10.42 10.12
CA LEU A 111 14.19 -10.34 10.36
C LEU A 111 14.88 -11.61 9.87
N LEU A 112 16.07 -11.43 9.33
CA LEU A 112 16.97 -12.52 8.99
C LEU A 112 17.72 -12.94 10.27
N PRO A 113 17.42 -14.11 10.86
CA PRO A 113 17.95 -14.47 12.18
C PRO A 113 19.47 -14.71 12.21
N TRP A 114 20.08 -14.91 11.04
CA TRP A 114 21.52 -15.08 10.88
C TRP A 114 22.27 -13.75 10.65
N ARG A 115 21.57 -12.62 10.72
CA ARG A 115 22.15 -11.27 10.57
C ARG A 115 22.04 -10.49 11.86
N THR A 116 22.94 -9.52 12.06
CA THR A 116 22.85 -8.57 13.16
C THR A 116 21.65 -7.63 12.97
N VAL A 117 21.27 -6.92 14.03
CA VAL A 117 20.22 -5.88 13.94
C VAL A 117 20.61 -4.81 12.94
N ALA A 118 21.87 -4.34 12.97
CA ALA A 118 22.38 -3.35 12.06
C ALA A 118 22.28 -3.81 10.59
N ASP A 119 22.64 -5.05 10.30
CA ASP A 119 22.56 -5.62 8.96
C ASP A 119 21.11 -5.77 8.48
N ASN A 120 20.19 -6.13 9.39
CA ASN A 120 18.77 -6.20 9.06
C ASN A 120 18.20 -4.81 8.70
N VAL A 121 18.57 -3.77 9.44
CA VAL A 121 18.16 -2.39 9.14
C VAL A 121 18.78 -1.93 7.82
N ALA A 122 20.02 -2.28 7.57
CA ALA A 122 20.75 -1.88 6.35
C ALA A 122 20.21 -2.53 5.05
N LEU A 123 19.41 -3.61 5.14
CA LEU A 123 18.84 -4.27 3.95
C LEU A 123 17.97 -3.35 3.08
N GLY A 124 17.35 -2.34 3.68
CA GLY A 124 16.50 -1.38 2.98
C GLY A 124 17.25 -0.14 2.47
N LEU A 125 18.52 -0.02 2.75
CA LEU A 125 19.31 1.13 2.32
C LEU A 125 19.76 0.96 0.85
N PRO A 126 19.85 2.07 0.08
CA PRO A 126 20.46 2.05 -1.24
C PRO A 126 21.88 1.51 -1.16
N GLN A 127 22.22 0.61 -2.07
CA GLN A 127 23.59 0.09 -2.16
C GLN A 127 24.53 1.21 -2.59
N GLY A 128 25.56 1.49 -1.77
CA GLY A 128 26.57 2.50 -2.07
C GLY A 128 26.58 3.75 -1.19
N THR A 129 25.84 3.72 -0.09
CA THR A 129 25.97 4.72 0.99
C THR A 129 26.78 4.20 2.14
#